data_1c81be7c0ca1cfbe4ea2de83edd92413
#
_entry.id   1c81be7c0ca1cfbe4ea2de83edd92413
#
_cell.length_a   1.000
_cell.length_b   1.000
_cell.length_c   1.000
_cell.angle_alpha   90.00
_cell.angle_beta   90.00
_cell.angle_gamma   90.00
#
_symmetry.space_group_name_H-M   'P 1'
#
loop_
_entity.id
_entity.type
_entity.pdbx_description
1 polymer ?
#
loop_
_entity_poly.entity_id
_entity_poly.type
_entity_poly.pdbx_seq_one_letter_code
_entity_poly.pdbx_strand_id
1 'polypeptide(L)'
;MQELFETRNGRVIMDEDLSSKMYLIKQYHPEKADETSSGFEWSEMGMANLFGLLYSHEARYCPEHKSWYTYHEGAWRKDEGAILVSEKIKDFVRLMILYCGEIEDDDTRKSYTGFVNKMGDRRMRDRILKDATGELRISAVQFDADPYLINCLNGTYDLRDFSFREHSWDDFLTMQTAFSHTISKTVKCKRWEKFIKEVTQNDEDKADFLQRALGYSMLGMSNEECMFILHGKTCLLYTSDAADDLT
;
A
#
# COMPACT_ATOMS: atom_id res chain seq x y z
N MET A 1 -9.46 -9.03 -14.59
CA MET A 1 -10.70 -8.92 -13.79
C MET A 1 -10.74 -10.20 -12.97
N GLN A 2 -10.17 -10.16 -11.75
CA GLN A 2 -10.35 -11.26 -10.81
C GLN A 2 -11.83 -11.26 -10.42
N GLU A 3 -12.50 -12.39 -10.62
CA GLU A 3 -13.84 -12.57 -10.08
C GLU A 3 -13.73 -12.53 -8.56
N LEU A 4 -14.24 -11.47 -7.94
CA LEU A 4 -14.26 -11.27 -6.48
C LEU A 4 -15.05 -12.36 -5.74
N PHE A 5 -15.77 -13.21 -6.47
CA PHE A 5 -16.59 -14.27 -5.90
C PHE A 5 -16.48 -15.54 -6.75
N GLU A 6 -15.76 -16.54 -6.24
CA GLU A 6 -15.97 -17.90 -6.73
C GLU A 6 -17.28 -18.44 -6.17
N THR A 7 -18.20 -18.83 -7.06
CA THR A 7 -19.42 -19.54 -6.66
C THR A 7 -19.25 -21.04 -6.86
N ARG A 8 -19.32 -21.81 -5.79
CA ARG A 8 -19.34 -23.27 -5.83
C ARG A 8 -20.70 -23.75 -5.31
N ASN A 9 -21.45 -24.47 -6.14
CA ASN A 9 -22.79 -24.97 -5.80
C ASN A 9 -23.80 -23.88 -5.36
N GLY A 10 -23.74 -22.71 -6.00
CA GLY A 10 -24.63 -21.58 -5.69
C GLY A 10 -24.33 -20.87 -4.36
N ARG A 11 -23.22 -21.20 -3.69
CA ARG A 11 -22.73 -20.46 -2.51
C ARG A 11 -21.49 -19.67 -2.87
N VAL A 12 -21.43 -18.43 -2.44
CA VAL A 12 -20.24 -17.59 -2.54
C VAL A 12 -19.16 -18.21 -1.65
N ILE A 13 -17.99 -18.51 -2.22
CA ILE A 13 -16.81 -18.88 -1.43
C ILE A 13 -16.24 -17.57 -0.91
N MET A 14 -16.28 -17.39 0.41
CA MET A 14 -15.64 -16.25 1.07
C MET A 14 -14.18 -16.60 1.32
N ASP A 15 -13.26 -15.80 0.75
CA ASP A 15 -11.87 -15.81 1.18
C ASP A 15 -11.73 -15.19 2.58
N GLU A 16 -10.54 -15.20 3.14
CA GLU A 16 -10.28 -14.71 4.51
C GLU A 16 -10.53 -13.21 4.64
N ASP A 17 -10.21 -12.42 3.60
CA ASP A 17 -10.44 -10.97 3.56
C ASP A 17 -11.93 -10.64 3.53
N LEU A 18 -12.69 -11.32 2.66
CA LEU A 18 -14.13 -11.14 2.55
C LEU A 18 -14.85 -11.52 3.85
N SER A 19 -14.42 -12.61 4.48
CA SER A 19 -14.96 -13.07 5.77
C SER A 19 -14.71 -12.05 6.88
N SER A 20 -13.52 -11.47 6.91
CA SER A 20 -13.13 -10.44 7.87
C SER A 20 -13.95 -9.17 7.67
N LYS A 21 -14.10 -8.70 6.43
CA LYS A 21 -14.93 -7.54 6.10
C LYS A 21 -16.40 -7.77 6.47
N MET A 22 -16.95 -8.95 6.19
CA MET A 22 -18.33 -9.29 6.56
C MET A 22 -18.53 -9.33 8.08
N TYR A 23 -17.55 -9.83 8.84
CA TYR A 23 -17.57 -9.78 10.30
C TYR A 23 -17.63 -8.34 10.82
N LEU A 24 -16.80 -7.45 10.28
CA LEU A 24 -16.79 -6.03 10.65
C LEU A 24 -18.12 -5.34 10.30
N ILE A 25 -18.72 -5.66 9.14
CA ILE A 25 -20.02 -5.13 8.76
C ILE A 25 -21.08 -5.53 9.80
N LYS A 26 -21.13 -6.80 10.20
CA LYS A 26 -22.08 -7.28 11.22
C LYS A 26 -21.88 -6.59 12.57
N GLN A 27 -20.65 -6.29 12.93
CA GLN A 27 -20.33 -5.66 14.19
C GLN A 27 -20.64 -4.14 14.21
N TYR A 28 -20.32 -3.42 13.15
CA TYR A 28 -20.35 -1.96 13.11
C TYR A 28 -21.50 -1.38 12.29
N HIS A 29 -22.26 -2.21 11.59
CA HIS A 29 -23.41 -1.82 10.80
C HIS A 29 -24.61 -2.70 11.11
N PRO A 30 -25.15 -2.62 12.33
CA PRO A 30 -26.21 -3.51 12.80
C PRO A 30 -27.53 -3.25 12.07
N GLU A 31 -28.37 -4.28 11.99
CA GLU A 31 -29.69 -4.24 11.38
C GLU A 31 -30.63 -3.24 12.05
N LYS A 32 -30.45 -3.02 13.35
CA LYS A 32 -31.22 -2.05 14.15
C LYS A 32 -30.24 -1.13 14.85
N ALA A 33 -30.38 0.16 14.63
CA ALA A 33 -29.71 1.17 15.44
C ALA A 33 -30.32 1.10 16.85
N ASP A 34 -29.64 0.41 17.78
CA ASP A 34 -29.91 0.56 19.20
C ASP A 34 -29.40 1.96 19.62
N GLU A 35 -30.13 2.66 20.51
CA GLU A 35 -29.71 3.95 21.04
C GLU A 35 -28.33 3.92 21.72
N THR A 36 -27.80 2.74 21.97
CA THR A 36 -26.48 2.47 22.59
C THR A 36 -25.41 1.98 21.60
N SER A 37 -25.78 1.68 20.34
CA SER A 37 -24.83 1.16 19.36
C SER A 37 -24.16 2.30 18.62
N SER A 38 -22.82 2.34 18.62
CA SER A 38 -22.01 3.18 17.75
C SER A 38 -22.00 2.71 16.28
N GLY A 39 -23.10 2.08 15.82
CA GLY A 39 -23.21 1.55 14.47
C GLY A 39 -23.24 2.65 13.43
N PHE A 40 -22.70 2.38 12.26
CA PHE A 40 -22.77 3.31 11.14
C PHE A 40 -24.18 3.31 10.55
N GLU A 41 -24.75 4.51 10.44
CA GLU A 41 -26.11 4.71 9.93
C GLU A 41 -26.26 4.31 8.45
N TRP A 42 -27.49 3.99 8.05
CA TRP A 42 -27.85 3.78 6.64
C TRP A 42 -27.97 5.12 5.89
N SER A 43 -26.86 5.83 5.84
CA SER A 43 -26.72 7.14 5.22
C SER A 43 -25.45 7.20 4.39
N GLU A 44 -25.29 8.22 3.56
CA GLU A 44 -24.06 8.42 2.78
C GLU A 44 -22.84 8.57 3.71
N MET A 45 -22.99 9.32 4.79
CA MET A 45 -21.96 9.52 5.80
C MET A 45 -21.63 8.21 6.54
N GLY A 46 -22.65 7.45 6.98
CA GLY A 46 -22.42 6.15 7.62
C GLY A 46 -21.74 5.15 6.70
N MET A 47 -22.07 5.16 5.41
CA MET A 47 -21.39 4.33 4.40
C MET A 47 -19.95 4.79 4.15
N ALA A 48 -19.67 6.09 4.21
CA ALA A 48 -18.30 6.59 4.09
C ALA A 48 -17.43 6.15 5.28
N ASN A 49 -17.97 6.21 6.50
CA ASN A 49 -17.28 5.74 7.71
C ASN A 49 -17.04 4.23 7.65
N LEU A 50 -18.02 3.44 7.24
CA LEU A 50 -17.89 2.00 7.06
C LEU A 50 -16.87 1.64 5.97
N PHE A 51 -16.91 2.34 4.84
CA PHE A 51 -15.90 2.19 3.80
C PHE A 51 -14.49 2.51 4.34
N GLY A 52 -14.34 3.59 5.11
CA GLY A 52 -13.10 3.96 5.76
C GLY A 52 -12.57 2.85 6.68
N LEU A 53 -13.45 2.25 7.49
CA LEU A 53 -13.08 1.13 8.36
C LEU A 53 -12.60 -0.09 7.56
N LEU A 54 -13.35 -0.49 6.53
CA LEU A 54 -13.09 -1.74 5.78
C LEU A 54 -11.88 -1.65 4.85
N TYR A 55 -11.56 -0.45 4.35
CA TYR A 55 -10.54 -0.25 3.32
C TYR A 55 -9.35 0.59 3.78
N SER A 56 -9.20 0.81 5.10
CA SER A 56 -8.11 1.63 5.65
C SER A 56 -6.71 1.11 5.35
N HIS A 57 -6.54 -0.19 5.15
CA HIS A 57 -5.27 -0.81 4.78
C HIS A 57 -5.07 -0.95 3.26
N GLU A 58 -6.06 -0.56 2.47
CA GLU A 58 -6.04 -0.67 1.02
C GLU A 58 -6.10 0.67 0.28
N ALA A 59 -6.65 1.72 0.93
CA ALA A 59 -6.82 3.04 0.33
C ALA A 59 -6.57 4.15 1.33
N ARG A 60 -5.90 5.23 0.88
CA ARG A 60 -5.67 6.46 1.63
C ARG A 60 -5.86 7.67 0.72
N TYR A 61 -6.31 8.78 1.29
CA TYR A 61 -6.40 10.05 0.59
C TYR A 61 -5.41 11.05 1.14
N CYS A 62 -4.55 11.59 0.28
CA CYS A 62 -3.58 12.61 0.65
C CYS A 62 -4.09 13.98 0.16
N PRO A 63 -4.53 14.88 1.09
CA PRO A 63 -5.04 16.20 0.71
C PRO A 63 -4.01 17.10 0.04
N GLU A 64 -2.75 17.01 0.48
CA GLU A 64 -1.63 17.80 -0.06
C GLU A 64 -1.39 17.47 -1.53
N HIS A 65 -1.53 16.21 -1.90
CA HIS A 65 -1.41 15.74 -3.28
C HIS A 65 -2.74 15.76 -4.04
N LYS A 66 -3.87 16.02 -3.33
CA LYS A 66 -5.23 15.95 -3.88
C LYS A 66 -5.51 14.63 -4.60
N SER A 67 -4.98 13.53 -4.07
CA SER A 67 -4.99 12.23 -4.74
C SER A 67 -5.22 11.09 -3.77
N TRP A 68 -5.88 10.04 -4.29
CA TRP A 68 -5.94 8.76 -3.65
C TRP A 68 -4.63 7.99 -3.83
N TYR A 69 -4.34 7.15 -2.86
CA TYR A 69 -3.28 6.16 -2.88
C TYR A 69 -3.89 4.81 -2.58
N THR A 70 -3.46 3.78 -3.28
CA THR A 70 -3.88 2.40 -3.04
C THR A 70 -2.67 1.53 -2.74
N TYR A 71 -2.84 0.63 -1.79
CA TYR A 71 -1.81 -0.33 -1.42
C TYR A 71 -1.93 -1.59 -2.29
N HIS A 72 -0.90 -1.91 -3.03
CA HIS A 72 -0.80 -3.15 -3.80
C HIS A 72 0.66 -3.49 -4.10
N GLU A 73 0.96 -4.78 -4.23
CA GLU A 73 2.31 -5.28 -4.50
C GLU A 73 3.37 -4.72 -3.53
N GLY A 74 3.00 -4.58 -2.25
CA GLY A 74 3.91 -4.16 -1.19
C GLY A 74 4.24 -2.67 -1.14
N ALA A 75 3.53 -1.81 -1.87
CA ALA A 75 3.76 -0.37 -1.86
C ALA A 75 2.46 0.44 -1.99
N TRP A 76 2.45 1.64 -1.42
CA TRP A 76 1.42 2.64 -1.67
C TRP A 76 1.69 3.35 -2.99
N ARG A 77 0.75 3.26 -3.90
CA ARG A 77 0.88 3.87 -5.23
C ARG A 77 -0.22 4.89 -5.46
N LYS A 78 0.15 6.02 -6.06
CA LYS A 78 -0.80 7.06 -6.42
C LYS A 78 -1.81 6.51 -7.42
N ASP A 79 -3.09 6.66 -7.11
CA ASP A 79 -4.20 6.23 -7.96
C ASP A 79 -4.58 7.36 -8.92
N GLU A 80 -3.98 7.36 -10.11
CA GLU A 80 -4.24 8.38 -11.11
C GLU A 80 -5.69 8.32 -11.58
N GLY A 81 -6.40 9.45 -11.41
CA GLY A 81 -7.82 9.54 -11.74
C GLY A 81 -8.76 8.81 -10.79
N ALA A 82 -8.29 8.33 -9.65
CA ALA A 82 -9.07 7.60 -8.64
C ALA A 82 -9.77 6.35 -9.22
N ILE A 83 -9.11 5.67 -10.15
CA ILE A 83 -9.68 4.51 -10.86
C ILE A 83 -9.79 3.32 -9.90
N LEU A 84 -8.70 3.00 -9.18
CA LEU A 84 -8.66 1.83 -8.31
C LEU A 84 -9.60 1.99 -7.11
N VAL A 85 -9.63 3.17 -6.48
CA VAL A 85 -10.56 3.42 -5.38
C VAL A 85 -12.02 3.41 -5.86
N SER A 86 -12.27 3.81 -7.13
CA SER A 86 -13.61 3.71 -7.73
C SER A 86 -14.04 2.27 -7.97
N GLU A 87 -13.12 1.34 -8.19
CA GLU A 87 -13.45 -0.10 -8.20
C GLU A 87 -13.70 -0.62 -6.79
N LYS A 88 -12.89 -0.20 -5.79
CA LYS A 88 -13.10 -0.59 -4.39
C LYS A 88 -14.48 -0.18 -3.85
N ILE A 89 -15.00 1.00 -4.20
CA ILE A 89 -16.36 1.37 -3.80
C ILE A 89 -17.45 0.52 -4.48
N LYS A 90 -17.20 0.00 -5.69
CA LYS A 90 -18.11 -0.95 -6.32
C LYS A 90 -18.10 -2.30 -5.58
N ASP A 91 -16.92 -2.75 -5.16
CA ASP A 91 -16.77 -3.97 -4.35
C ASP A 91 -17.44 -3.82 -2.99
N PHE A 92 -17.32 -2.64 -2.37
CA PHE A 92 -18.06 -2.30 -1.17
C PHE A 92 -19.58 -2.40 -1.37
N VAL A 93 -20.12 -1.87 -2.48
CA VAL A 93 -21.55 -2.03 -2.79
C VAL A 93 -21.95 -3.51 -2.94
N ARG A 94 -21.11 -4.32 -3.55
CA ARG A 94 -21.33 -5.78 -3.66
C ARG A 94 -21.36 -6.46 -2.28
N LEU A 95 -20.46 -6.06 -1.37
CA LEU A 95 -20.48 -6.51 0.03
C LEU A 95 -21.80 -6.15 0.73
N MET A 96 -22.30 -4.91 0.53
CA MET A 96 -23.57 -4.49 1.11
C MET A 96 -24.75 -5.30 0.55
N ILE A 97 -24.71 -5.66 -0.73
CA ILE A 97 -25.71 -6.56 -1.33
C ILE A 97 -25.66 -7.96 -0.69
N LEU A 98 -24.48 -8.50 -0.45
CA LEU A 98 -24.34 -9.79 0.25
C LEU A 98 -24.87 -9.71 1.67
N TYR A 99 -24.59 -8.61 2.37
CA TYR A 99 -25.08 -8.40 3.72
C TYR A 99 -26.60 -8.33 3.79
N CYS A 100 -27.31 -7.89 2.72
CA CYS A 100 -28.77 -7.97 2.66
C CYS A 100 -29.31 -9.39 2.92
N GLY A 101 -28.56 -10.41 2.49
CA GLY A 101 -28.92 -11.81 2.69
C GLY A 101 -28.75 -12.32 4.13
N GLU A 102 -27.99 -11.60 4.94
CA GLU A 102 -27.73 -11.92 6.34
C GLU A 102 -28.76 -11.31 7.32
N ILE A 103 -29.59 -10.36 6.82
CA ILE A 103 -30.62 -9.70 7.62
C ILE A 103 -31.80 -10.64 7.78
N GLU A 104 -32.15 -10.99 9.03
CA GLU A 104 -33.19 -11.94 9.34
C GLU A 104 -34.60 -11.36 9.17
N ASP A 105 -34.81 -10.12 9.63
CA ASP A 105 -36.11 -9.44 9.55
C ASP A 105 -36.45 -9.02 8.12
N ASP A 106 -37.59 -9.52 7.61
CA ASP A 106 -38.00 -9.30 6.20
C ASP A 106 -38.23 -7.83 5.86
N ASP A 107 -38.83 -7.04 6.78
CA ASP A 107 -39.13 -5.64 6.52
C ASP A 107 -37.86 -4.79 6.58
N THR A 108 -36.99 -5.06 7.53
CA THR A 108 -35.65 -4.47 7.61
C THR A 108 -34.83 -4.80 6.36
N ARG A 109 -34.83 -6.07 5.93
CA ARG A 109 -34.13 -6.51 4.72
C ARG A 109 -34.64 -5.78 3.47
N LYS A 110 -35.95 -5.61 3.30
CA LYS A 110 -36.54 -4.85 2.17
C LYS A 110 -36.12 -3.38 2.20
N SER A 111 -36.18 -2.76 3.38
CA SER A 111 -35.78 -1.36 3.56
C SER A 111 -34.30 -1.17 3.24
N TYR A 112 -33.43 -2.05 3.78
CA TYR A 112 -31.99 -2.03 3.54
C TYR A 112 -31.64 -2.28 2.06
N THR A 113 -32.27 -3.26 1.43
CA THR A 113 -32.10 -3.53 -0.01
C THR A 113 -32.47 -2.30 -0.84
N GLY A 114 -33.54 -1.59 -0.48
CA GLY A 114 -33.93 -0.34 -1.14
C GLY A 114 -32.88 0.78 -0.97
N PHE A 115 -32.20 0.83 0.17
CA PHE A 115 -31.10 1.76 0.40
C PHE A 115 -29.85 1.37 -0.43
N VAL A 116 -29.42 0.10 -0.36
CA VAL A 116 -28.23 -0.39 -1.06
C VAL A 116 -28.37 -0.27 -2.58
N ASN A 117 -29.58 -0.50 -3.12
CA ASN A 117 -29.82 -0.33 -4.55
C ASN A 117 -29.53 1.10 -5.04
N LYS A 118 -29.73 2.13 -4.18
CA LYS A 118 -29.36 3.51 -4.52
C LYS A 118 -27.85 3.70 -4.62
N MET A 119 -27.04 2.91 -3.91
CA MET A 119 -25.58 2.93 -4.02
C MET A 119 -25.10 2.41 -5.40
N GLY A 120 -25.95 1.75 -6.17
CA GLY A 120 -25.73 1.45 -7.57
C GLY A 120 -25.57 2.71 -8.44
N ASP A 121 -26.15 3.85 -8.04
CA ASP A 121 -25.97 5.12 -8.73
C ASP A 121 -24.53 5.65 -8.51
N ARG A 122 -23.90 6.07 -9.62
CA ARG A 122 -22.56 6.67 -9.60
C ARG A 122 -22.51 7.90 -8.70
N ARG A 123 -23.50 8.77 -8.74
CA ARG A 123 -23.53 10.01 -7.96
C ARG A 123 -23.49 9.72 -6.45
N MET A 124 -24.17 8.68 -6.01
CA MET A 124 -24.13 8.28 -4.59
C MET A 124 -22.76 7.75 -4.21
N ARG A 125 -22.16 6.88 -5.03
CA ARG A 125 -20.79 6.39 -4.78
C ARG A 125 -19.75 7.52 -4.75
N ASP A 126 -19.85 8.49 -5.65
CA ASP A 126 -18.93 9.64 -5.69
C ASP A 126 -19.06 10.49 -4.41
N ARG A 127 -20.28 10.65 -3.85
CA ARG A 127 -20.50 11.35 -2.57
C ARG A 127 -19.91 10.57 -1.39
N ILE A 128 -20.18 9.27 -1.32
CA ILE A 128 -19.58 8.40 -0.28
C ILE A 128 -18.05 8.47 -0.32
N LEU A 129 -17.43 8.36 -1.49
CA LEU A 129 -15.98 8.48 -1.63
C LEU A 129 -15.46 9.86 -1.21
N LYS A 130 -16.20 10.92 -1.52
CA LYS A 130 -15.83 12.27 -1.11
C LYS A 130 -15.85 12.43 0.40
N ASP A 131 -16.85 11.90 1.08
CA ASP A 131 -16.93 11.92 2.54
C ASP A 131 -15.84 11.01 3.16
N ALA A 132 -15.56 9.85 2.56
CA ALA A 132 -14.52 8.92 2.98
C ALA A 132 -13.10 9.50 2.89
N THR A 133 -12.87 10.61 2.16
CA THR A 133 -11.56 11.28 2.15
C THR A 133 -11.13 11.75 3.54
N GLY A 134 -12.09 12.10 4.41
CA GLY A 134 -11.81 12.46 5.80
C GLY A 134 -11.34 11.26 6.63
N GLU A 135 -12.05 10.15 6.52
CA GLU A 135 -11.77 8.92 7.28
C GLU A 135 -10.46 8.24 6.85
N LEU A 136 -10.14 8.31 5.56
CA LEU A 136 -8.96 7.69 4.97
C LEU A 136 -7.81 8.67 4.76
N ARG A 137 -7.85 9.81 5.45
CA ARG A 137 -6.83 10.84 5.31
C ARG A 137 -5.44 10.35 5.75
N ILE A 138 -4.43 10.69 4.97
CA ILE A 138 -3.02 10.57 5.31
C ILE A 138 -2.30 11.87 4.91
N SER A 139 -1.35 12.34 5.73
CA SER A 139 -0.51 13.47 5.36
C SER A 139 0.65 13.02 4.47
N ALA A 140 1.07 13.87 3.53
CA ALA A 140 2.20 13.58 2.64
C ALA A 140 3.49 13.23 3.38
N VAL A 141 3.72 13.83 4.56
CA VAL A 141 4.91 13.58 5.39
C VAL A 141 4.92 12.21 6.06
N GLN A 142 3.81 11.47 6.05
CA GLN A 142 3.74 10.11 6.61
C GLN A 142 4.20 9.05 5.59
N PHE A 143 4.20 9.39 4.30
CA PHE A 143 4.77 8.51 3.29
C PHE A 143 6.29 8.52 3.36
N ASP A 144 6.89 7.34 3.27
CA ASP A 144 8.33 7.13 3.30
C ASP A 144 9.02 7.82 4.50
N ALA A 145 8.30 7.93 5.64
CA ALA A 145 8.77 8.67 6.81
C ALA A 145 9.90 7.97 7.57
N ASP A 146 10.00 6.65 7.48
CA ASP A 146 11.06 5.89 8.13
C ASP A 146 12.27 5.73 7.19
N PRO A 147 13.38 6.47 7.47
CA PRO A 147 14.54 6.49 6.60
C PRO A 147 15.39 5.20 6.64
N TYR A 148 15.06 4.28 7.53
CA TYR A 148 15.78 3.01 7.68
C TYR A 148 15.13 1.84 6.95
N LEU A 149 13.93 2.03 6.38
CA LEU A 149 13.25 0.97 5.68
C LEU A 149 13.55 0.99 4.18
N ILE A 150 13.96 -0.15 3.65
CA ILE A 150 14.13 -0.35 2.21
C ILE A 150 13.05 -1.31 1.72
N ASN A 151 12.18 -0.83 0.86
CA ASN A 151 11.13 -1.64 0.25
C ASN A 151 11.67 -2.41 -0.96
N CYS A 152 11.89 -3.70 -0.81
CA CYS A 152 12.28 -4.60 -1.89
C CYS A 152 11.04 -5.20 -2.58
N LEU A 153 11.19 -5.89 -3.73
CA LEU A 153 10.04 -6.53 -4.40
C LEU A 153 9.39 -7.65 -3.58
N ASN A 154 10.13 -8.28 -2.68
CA ASN A 154 9.68 -9.45 -1.91
C ASN A 154 9.57 -9.20 -0.40
N GLY A 155 9.65 -7.96 0.06
CA GLY A 155 9.53 -7.61 1.47
C GLY A 155 10.27 -6.32 1.84
N THR A 156 10.23 -5.98 3.11
CA THR A 156 10.85 -4.77 3.68
C THR A 156 12.09 -5.14 4.47
N TYR A 157 13.20 -4.47 4.19
CA TYR A 157 14.48 -4.61 4.89
C TYR A 157 14.68 -3.44 5.84
N ASP A 158 14.94 -3.74 7.12
CA ASP A 158 15.23 -2.72 8.13
C ASP A 158 16.75 -2.60 8.34
N LEU A 159 17.28 -1.41 8.09
CA LEU A 159 18.71 -1.11 8.23
C LEU A 159 19.19 -0.98 9.68
N ARG A 160 18.28 -0.88 10.66
CA ARG A 160 18.64 -0.74 12.09
C ARG A 160 19.17 -2.05 12.67
N ASP A 161 18.53 -3.15 12.33
CA ASP A 161 18.83 -4.48 12.87
C ASP A 161 19.16 -5.50 11.77
N PHE A 162 19.14 -5.06 10.50
CA PHE A 162 19.37 -5.88 9.34
C PHE A 162 18.38 -7.04 9.19
N SER A 163 17.17 -6.85 9.68
CA SER A 163 16.07 -7.79 9.53
C SER A 163 15.37 -7.64 8.18
N PHE A 164 14.78 -8.73 7.72
CA PHE A 164 13.93 -8.76 6.52
C PHE A 164 12.60 -9.38 6.87
N ARG A 165 11.51 -8.71 6.52
CA ARG A 165 10.15 -9.12 6.82
C ARG A 165 9.22 -8.95 5.62
N GLU A 166 8.04 -9.51 5.70
CA GLU A 166 6.98 -9.27 4.74
C GLU A 166 6.60 -7.78 4.69
N HIS A 167 6.04 -7.36 3.57
CA HIS A 167 5.52 -6.02 3.42
C HIS A 167 4.41 -5.72 4.43
N SER A 168 4.39 -4.49 4.94
CA SER A 168 3.28 -3.99 5.72
C SER A 168 2.72 -2.71 5.12
N TRP A 169 1.41 -2.61 5.05
CA TRP A 169 0.74 -1.38 4.63
C TRP A 169 0.96 -0.23 5.63
N ASP A 170 1.22 -0.54 6.90
CA ASP A 170 1.52 0.44 7.97
C ASP A 170 2.87 1.15 7.81
N ASP A 171 3.75 0.63 6.97
CA ASP A 171 5.04 1.28 6.70
C ASP A 171 4.88 2.53 5.81
N PHE A 172 3.76 2.68 5.16
CA PHE A 172 3.45 3.79 4.24
C PHE A 172 4.53 4.03 3.18
N LEU A 173 5.21 2.98 2.74
CA LEU A 173 6.27 3.06 1.73
C LEU A 173 5.65 3.23 0.33
N THR A 174 6.10 4.26 -0.40
CA THR A 174 5.69 4.53 -1.79
C THR A 174 6.76 4.14 -2.79
N MET A 175 8.03 4.20 -2.38
CA MET A 175 9.17 3.81 -3.19
C MET A 175 9.45 2.31 -3.03
N GLN A 176 9.88 1.67 -4.12
CA GLN A 176 10.22 0.25 -4.12
C GLN A 176 11.42 0.01 -5.03
N THR A 177 12.36 -0.82 -4.59
CA THR A 177 13.50 -1.22 -5.43
C THR A 177 13.05 -2.11 -6.58
N ALA A 178 13.81 -2.11 -7.68
CA ALA A 178 13.53 -2.97 -8.84
C ALA A 178 13.96 -4.44 -8.65
N PHE A 179 14.40 -4.83 -7.47
CA PHE A 179 14.95 -6.17 -7.20
C PHE A 179 14.50 -6.72 -5.85
N SER A 180 14.55 -8.05 -5.75
CA SER A 180 14.24 -8.78 -4.53
C SER A 180 15.48 -8.87 -3.62
N HIS A 181 15.25 -8.77 -2.31
CA HIS A 181 16.27 -9.08 -1.33
C HIS A 181 16.57 -10.59 -1.31
N THR A 182 17.84 -10.94 -1.21
CA THR A 182 18.29 -12.33 -1.09
C THR A 182 18.79 -12.59 0.34
N ILE A 183 18.05 -13.40 1.08
CA ILE A 183 18.33 -13.71 2.50
C ILE A 183 19.63 -14.50 2.69
N SER A 184 20.19 -15.10 1.62
CA SER A 184 21.40 -15.92 1.73
C SER A 184 22.66 -15.08 1.92
N LYS A 185 23.30 -15.21 3.08
CA LYS A 185 24.60 -14.60 3.40
C LYS A 185 25.77 -15.14 2.54
N THR A 186 25.51 -16.16 1.70
CA THR A 186 26.55 -16.80 0.87
C THR A 186 26.60 -16.28 -0.56
N VAL A 187 25.67 -15.42 -0.95
CA VAL A 187 25.67 -14.83 -2.30
C VAL A 187 26.80 -13.83 -2.42
N LYS A 188 27.79 -14.18 -3.29
CA LYS A 188 28.89 -13.29 -3.65
C LYS A 188 28.60 -12.62 -4.99
N CYS A 189 28.64 -11.33 -5.03
CA CYS A 189 28.52 -10.58 -6.28
C CYS A 189 29.92 -10.38 -6.87
N LYS A 190 30.43 -11.38 -7.60
CA LYS A 190 31.78 -11.36 -8.21
C LYS A 190 32.02 -10.13 -9.10
N ARG A 191 30.96 -9.66 -9.82
CA ARG A 191 31.05 -8.48 -10.67
C ARG A 191 31.27 -7.22 -9.84
N TRP A 192 30.55 -7.08 -8.71
CA TRP A 192 30.69 -5.98 -7.77
C TRP A 192 32.09 -5.98 -7.12
N GLU A 193 32.52 -7.12 -6.61
CA GLU A 193 33.88 -7.26 -6.00
C GLU A 193 34.99 -6.90 -6.99
N LYS A 194 34.88 -7.33 -8.26
CA LYS A 194 35.82 -6.97 -9.32
C LYS A 194 35.77 -5.47 -9.60
N PHE A 195 34.60 -4.86 -9.74
CA PHE A 195 34.41 -3.42 -9.97
C PHE A 195 35.07 -2.60 -8.85
N ILE A 196 34.83 -2.94 -7.57
CA ILE A 196 35.45 -2.24 -6.44
C ILE A 196 36.96 -2.31 -6.51
N LYS A 197 37.54 -3.47 -6.77
CA LYS A 197 39.00 -3.63 -6.91
C LYS A 197 39.58 -2.80 -8.05
N GLU A 198 38.91 -2.73 -9.17
CA GLU A 198 39.33 -1.93 -10.33
C GLU A 198 39.28 -0.42 -10.04
N VAL A 199 38.18 0.11 -9.50
CA VAL A 199 38.04 1.55 -9.25
C VAL A 199 38.90 2.05 -8.10
N THR A 200 39.18 1.20 -7.10
CA THR A 200 40.05 1.53 -5.96
C THR A 200 41.53 1.17 -6.22
N GLN A 201 41.84 0.53 -7.36
CA GLN A 201 43.18 0.05 -7.69
C GLN A 201 43.72 -0.92 -6.61
N ASN A 202 42.86 -1.76 -6.05
CA ASN A 202 43.13 -2.68 -4.94
C ASN A 202 43.57 -1.98 -3.62
N ASP A 203 43.24 -0.70 -3.46
CA ASP A 203 43.45 0.03 -2.22
C ASP A 203 42.28 -0.29 -1.26
N GLU A 204 42.57 -1.00 -0.18
CA GLU A 204 41.56 -1.47 0.79
C GLU A 204 40.93 -0.32 1.56
N ASP A 205 41.68 0.72 1.93
CA ASP A 205 41.19 1.88 2.65
C ASP A 205 40.14 2.65 1.79
N LYS A 206 40.45 2.78 0.49
CA LYS A 206 39.48 3.38 -0.45
C LYS A 206 38.23 2.52 -0.66
N ALA A 207 38.38 1.19 -0.70
CA ALA A 207 37.28 0.27 -0.82
C ALA A 207 36.35 0.36 0.39
N ASP A 208 36.93 0.37 1.60
CA ASP A 208 36.19 0.55 2.86
C ASP A 208 35.46 1.91 2.94
N PHE A 209 36.16 2.97 2.52
CA PHE A 209 35.54 4.30 2.48
C PHE A 209 34.33 4.34 1.50
N LEU A 210 34.54 3.79 0.29
CA LEU A 210 33.46 3.72 -0.72
C LEU A 210 32.28 2.90 -0.23
N GLN A 211 32.52 1.78 0.44
CA GLN A 211 31.45 0.96 1.03
C GLN A 211 30.66 1.73 2.08
N ARG A 212 31.34 2.45 2.97
CA ARG A 212 30.68 3.29 3.99
C ARG A 212 29.88 4.44 3.36
N ALA A 213 30.44 5.10 2.35
CA ALA A 213 29.77 6.19 1.63
C ALA A 213 28.49 5.70 0.92
N LEU A 214 28.55 4.54 0.28
CA LEU A 214 27.37 3.92 -0.35
C LEU A 214 26.35 3.46 0.69
N GLY A 215 26.80 2.86 1.81
CA GLY A 215 25.92 2.49 2.92
C GLY A 215 25.21 3.70 3.52
N TYR A 216 25.91 4.81 3.71
CA TYR A 216 25.30 6.07 4.14
C TYR A 216 24.27 6.59 3.13
N SER A 217 24.56 6.50 1.84
CA SER A 217 23.66 6.92 0.76
C SER A 217 22.38 6.07 0.64
N MET A 218 22.34 4.88 1.26
CA MET A 218 21.13 4.06 1.34
C MET A 218 20.15 4.53 2.41
N LEU A 219 20.63 5.33 3.38
CA LEU A 219 19.76 5.93 4.40
C LEU A 219 18.97 7.09 3.80
N GLY A 220 17.70 7.18 4.15
CA GLY A 220 16.83 8.29 3.73
C GLY A 220 17.07 9.59 4.51
N MET A 221 18.30 9.85 4.97
CA MET A 221 18.65 11.01 5.77
C MET A 221 20.00 11.60 5.38
N SER A 222 20.20 12.90 5.68
CA SER A 222 21.40 13.66 5.35
C SER A 222 22.03 14.31 6.60
N ASN A 223 22.14 13.56 7.70
CA ASN A 223 22.60 14.09 9.00
C ASN A 223 24.01 14.65 8.96
N GLU A 224 24.88 14.11 8.07
CA GLU A 224 26.27 14.55 7.94
C GLU A 224 26.44 15.77 7.02
N GLU A 225 25.37 16.22 6.37
CA GLU A 225 25.38 17.37 5.42
C GLU A 225 26.60 17.34 4.46
N CYS A 226 27.00 16.15 4.02
CA CYS A 226 28.17 15.94 3.19
C CYS A 226 27.81 15.59 1.74
N MET A 227 28.73 15.91 0.83
CA MET A 227 28.63 15.55 -0.59
C MET A 227 29.85 14.70 -0.97
N PHE A 228 29.60 13.54 -1.60
CA PHE A 228 30.66 12.69 -2.13
C PHE A 228 30.98 13.11 -3.58
N ILE A 229 32.25 13.44 -3.85
CA ILE A 229 32.73 13.76 -5.20
C ILE A 229 33.65 12.63 -5.66
N LEU A 230 33.20 11.88 -6.67
CA LEU A 230 34.02 10.84 -7.29
C LEU A 230 34.89 11.50 -8.37
N HIS A 231 36.22 11.43 -8.21
CA HIS A 231 37.16 12.00 -9.14
C HIS A 231 38.12 10.91 -9.66
N GLY A 232 38.33 10.85 -10.97
CA GLY A 232 39.23 9.91 -11.63
C GLY A 232 39.91 10.50 -12.88
N LYS A 233 41.01 9.90 -13.33
CA LYS A 233 41.74 10.33 -14.55
C LYS A 233 40.99 10.00 -15.86
N THR A 234 40.09 9.04 -15.83
CA THR A 234 39.20 8.65 -16.92
C THR A 234 37.76 8.79 -16.46
N CYS A 235 36.85 9.16 -17.36
CA CYS A 235 35.46 9.38 -17.08
C CYS A 235 34.76 8.08 -16.66
N LEU A 236 34.86 7.71 -15.36
CA LEU A 236 34.21 6.54 -14.77
C LEU A 236 32.68 6.66 -14.79
N LEU A 237 32.16 7.85 -15.00
CA LEU A 237 30.71 8.10 -15.11
C LEU A 237 30.10 7.50 -16.38
N TYR A 238 30.88 7.34 -17.47
CA TYR A 238 30.38 6.67 -18.68
C TYR A 238 30.17 5.16 -18.51
N THR A 239 30.72 4.54 -17.48
CA THR A 239 30.49 3.09 -17.20
C THR A 239 29.30 2.86 -16.27
N SER A 240 28.76 3.90 -15.60
CA SER A 240 27.52 3.78 -14.83
C SER A 240 26.28 4.00 -15.69
N ASP A 241 26.41 4.62 -16.86
CA ASP A 241 25.33 4.75 -17.87
C ASP A 241 25.02 3.44 -18.61
N ALA A 242 25.81 2.39 -18.40
CA ALA A 242 25.51 1.05 -18.92
C ALA A 242 24.26 0.40 -18.27
N ALA A 243 23.57 1.08 -17.39
CA ALA A 243 22.27 0.65 -16.90
C ALA A 243 21.11 0.96 -17.88
N ASP A 244 21.31 1.88 -18.85
CA ASP A 244 20.30 2.22 -19.85
C ASP A 244 20.33 1.29 -21.09
N ASP A 245 21.36 0.46 -21.26
CA ASP A 245 21.46 -0.48 -22.38
C ASP A 245 20.82 -1.87 -22.12
N LEU A 246 19.96 -1.99 -21.10
CA LEU A 246 19.22 -3.22 -20.79
C LEU A 246 17.72 -3.12 -21.18
N THR A 247 17.41 -2.37 -22.23
CA THR A 247 16.12 -2.47 -22.89
C THR A 247 16.17 -3.35 -24.12
#